data_32521d1743487eed4164be7132c3c9be
#
_entry.id   32521d1743487eed4164be7132c3c9be
#
_cell.length_a   1.000
_cell.length_b   1.000
_cell.length_c   1.000
_cell.angle_alpha   90.00
_cell.angle_beta   90.00
_cell.angle_gamma   90.00
#
_symmetry.space_group_name_H-M   'P 1'
#
loop_
_entity.id
_entity.type
_entity.pdbx_description
1 polymer ?
#
loop_
_entity_poly.entity_id
_entity_poly.type
_entity_poly.pdbx_seq_one_letter_code
_entity_poly.pdbx_strand_id
1 'polypeptide(L)'
;IWTAPLLIIIALGAMTWLFTHLLDPYRPLSRIGPDRPVTEETPTITVQVVALDWKWMFIYPELGIATVNELAAPVDTPINFRLTSSSIMNSFYIPAMSGMIYAMPGMQTQLHAVINQEGTYQGIASNYSGPGFSNMHFQFLGLSDGDFDAWVERVRAEGQPLTRERYLEIEQPSELEPVHYFSEVDPRLFQAVLNMC
;
A
#
# COMPACT_ATOMS: atom_id res chain seq x y z
N ILE A 1 -42.31 26.21 2.82
CA ILE A 1 -40.95 26.77 2.70
C ILE A 1 -39.90 25.69 3.01
N TRP A 2 -40.07 24.89 4.08
CA TRP A 2 -39.09 23.86 4.53
C TRP A 2 -39.14 22.53 3.77
N THR A 3 -40.20 22.23 3.02
CA THR A 3 -40.37 20.96 2.30
C THR A 3 -39.37 20.77 1.17
N ALA A 4 -39.09 21.81 0.40
CA ALA A 4 -38.11 21.72 -0.72
C ALA A 4 -36.67 21.48 -0.21
N PRO A 5 -36.12 22.24 0.77
CA PRO A 5 -34.82 21.93 1.36
C PRO A 5 -34.76 20.53 1.97
N LEU A 6 -35.82 20.07 2.66
CA LEU A 6 -35.89 18.75 3.27
C LEU A 6 -35.74 17.64 2.20
N LEU A 7 -36.48 17.74 1.10
CA LEU A 7 -36.40 16.76 0.01
C LEU A 7 -35.01 16.72 -0.63
N ILE A 8 -34.37 17.88 -0.81
CA ILE A 8 -33.00 17.97 -1.34
C ILE A 8 -32.01 17.30 -0.38
N ILE A 9 -32.10 17.57 0.91
CA ILE A 9 -31.21 16.96 1.92
C ILE A 9 -31.38 15.44 1.97
N ILE A 10 -32.63 14.93 1.92
CA ILE A 10 -32.89 13.50 1.88
C ILE A 10 -32.29 12.86 0.63
N ALA A 11 -32.47 13.48 -0.55
CA ALA A 11 -31.94 12.97 -1.81
C ALA A 11 -30.41 12.96 -1.81
N LEU A 12 -29.76 14.03 -1.36
CA LEU A 12 -28.32 14.13 -1.25
C LEU A 12 -27.76 13.16 -0.20
N GLY A 13 -28.41 13.04 0.94
CA GLY A 13 -28.02 12.11 1.99
C GLY A 13 -28.09 10.65 1.53
N ALA A 14 -29.18 10.28 0.85
CA ALA A 14 -29.33 8.94 0.29
C ALA A 14 -28.26 8.65 -0.80
N MET A 15 -27.99 9.63 -1.68
CA MET A 15 -26.95 9.51 -2.68
C MET A 15 -25.56 9.36 -2.03
N THR A 16 -25.22 10.21 -1.08
CA THR A 16 -23.93 10.14 -0.37
C THR A 16 -23.77 8.79 0.33
N TRP A 17 -24.79 8.34 1.04
CA TRP A 17 -24.77 7.03 1.73
C TRP A 17 -24.57 5.89 0.74
N LEU A 18 -25.30 5.88 -0.38
CA LEU A 18 -25.20 4.85 -1.42
C LEU A 18 -23.79 4.82 -2.03
N PHE A 19 -23.26 5.97 -2.42
CA PHE A 19 -21.92 6.03 -3.04
C PHE A 19 -20.81 5.70 -2.06
N THR A 20 -20.92 6.06 -0.79
CA THR A 20 -19.94 5.66 0.23
C THR A 20 -19.85 4.13 0.33
N HIS A 21 -20.99 3.43 0.25
CA HIS A 21 -20.98 1.97 0.28
C HIS A 21 -20.57 1.30 -1.03
N LEU A 22 -20.85 1.91 -2.18
CA LEU A 22 -20.48 1.35 -3.48
C LEU A 22 -19.02 1.57 -3.86
N LEU A 23 -18.43 2.68 -3.41
CA LEU A 23 -17.08 3.11 -3.78
C LEU A 23 -16.07 2.93 -2.63
N ASP A 24 -16.37 2.06 -1.68
CA ASP A 24 -15.51 1.80 -0.52
C ASP A 24 -14.20 1.11 -0.94
N PRO A 25 -13.04 1.80 -0.89
CA PRO A 25 -11.75 1.24 -1.29
C PRO A 25 -11.23 0.17 -0.32
N TYR A 26 -11.86 0.03 0.85
CA TYR A 26 -11.52 -1.01 1.84
C TYR A 26 -12.12 -2.36 1.49
N ARG A 27 -13.09 -2.40 0.57
CA ARG A 27 -13.69 -3.64 0.09
C ARG A 27 -12.86 -4.22 -1.08
N PRO A 28 -12.85 -5.55 -1.23
CA PRO A 28 -12.27 -6.17 -2.40
C PRO A 28 -12.84 -5.56 -3.68
N LEU A 29 -11.97 -5.38 -4.68
CA LEU A 29 -12.40 -4.85 -5.97
C LEU A 29 -13.39 -5.81 -6.62
N SER A 30 -14.48 -5.25 -7.15
CA SER A 30 -15.45 -6.02 -7.93
C SER A 30 -15.09 -6.09 -9.41
N ARG A 31 -14.22 -5.21 -9.88
CA ARG A 31 -13.76 -5.17 -11.28
C ARG A 31 -12.39 -4.51 -11.40
N ILE A 32 -11.62 -4.94 -12.39
CA ILE A 32 -10.32 -4.40 -12.75
C ILE A 32 -10.47 -3.18 -13.66
N GLY A 33 -11.49 -3.18 -14.49
CA GLY A 33 -11.81 -2.12 -15.44
C GLY A 33 -13.30 -2.17 -15.82
N PRO A 34 -13.77 -1.30 -16.71
CA PRO A 34 -15.20 -1.15 -17.05
C PRO A 34 -15.88 -2.48 -17.41
N ASP A 35 -15.20 -3.32 -18.17
CA ASP A 35 -15.75 -4.58 -18.71
C ASP A 35 -15.04 -5.85 -18.18
N ARG A 36 -14.21 -5.70 -17.12
CA ARG A 36 -13.43 -6.81 -16.56
C ARG A 36 -13.76 -7.01 -15.08
N PRO A 37 -14.72 -7.88 -14.73
CA PRO A 37 -15.02 -8.21 -13.35
C PRO A 37 -13.86 -9.00 -12.70
N VAL A 38 -13.64 -8.81 -11.40
CA VAL A 38 -12.77 -9.67 -10.60
C VAL A 38 -13.53 -10.95 -10.28
N THR A 39 -12.92 -12.10 -10.60
CA THR A 39 -13.44 -13.45 -10.30
C THR A 39 -12.55 -14.11 -9.26
N GLU A 40 -12.96 -15.24 -8.72
CA GLU A 40 -12.14 -16.04 -7.77
C GLU A 40 -10.83 -16.54 -8.40
N GLU A 41 -10.78 -16.65 -9.73
CA GLU A 41 -9.59 -17.07 -10.48
C GLU A 41 -8.64 -15.90 -10.80
N THR A 42 -9.06 -14.65 -10.53
CA THR A 42 -8.23 -13.48 -10.82
C THR A 42 -7.01 -13.45 -9.86
N PRO A 43 -5.78 -13.49 -10.40
CA PRO A 43 -4.60 -13.41 -9.56
C PRO A 43 -4.62 -12.10 -8.77
N THR A 44 -4.36 -12.18 -7.48
CA THR A 44 -4.32 -11.02 -6.58
C THR A 44 -3.00 -11.04 -5.83
N ILE A 45 -2.31 -9.91 -5.79
CA ILE A 45 -1.05 -9.78 -5.06
C ILE A 45 -1.33 -9.16 -3.69
N THR A 46 -0.82 -9.80 -2.64
CA THR A 46 -0.82 -9.23 -1.29
C THR A 46 0.50 -8.51 -1.04
N VAL A 47 0.43 -7.25 -0.64
CA VAL A 47 1.58 -6.46 -0.21
C VAL A 47 1.35 -5.99 1.22
N GLN A 48 2.24 -6.38 2.11
CA GLN A 48 2.25 -5.90 3.49
C GLN A 48 3.10 -4.63 3.55
N VAL A 49 2.54 -3.56 4.06
CA VAL A 49 3.15 -2.24 4.10
C VAL A 49 3.41 -1.84 5.54
N VAL A 50 4.65 -1.53 5.87
CA VAL A 50 5.03 -1.01 7.18
C VAL A 50 5.52 0.43 7.02
N ALA A 51 4.82 1.36 7.65
CA ALA A 51 5.31 2.73 7.80
C ALA A 51 6.37 2.78 8.90
N LEU A 52 7.58 3.16 8.55
CA LEU A 52 8.70 3.43 9.46
C LEU A 52 8.89 4.94 9.60
N ASP A 53 9.82 5.38 10.44
CA ASP A 53 10.14 6.79 10.58
C ASP A 53 10.80 7.33 9.30
N TRP A 54 9.92 7.99 8.51
CA TRP A 54 10.09 8.68 7.23
C TRP A 54 10.49 7.82 6.04
N LYS A 55 10.16 6.52 6.06
CA LYS A 55 10.32 5.58 4.94
C LYS A 55 9.23 4.50 4.93
N TRP A 56 9.11 3.82 3.81
CA TRP A 56 8.11 2.78 3.59
C TRP A 56 8.76 1.44 3.32
N MET A 57 8.38 0.41 4.05
CA MET A 57 8.79 -0.96 3.77
C MET A 57 7.62 -1.74 3.16
N PHE A 58 7.90 -2.45 2.08
CA PHE A 58 6.95 -3.29 1.35
C PHE A 58 7.41 -4.74 1.41
N ILE A 59 6.57 -5.61 1.93
CA ILE A 59 6.84 -7.04 2.07
C ILE A 59 5.87 -7.80 1.17
N TYR A 60 6.40 -8.70 0.37
CA TYR A 60 5.65 -9.60 -0.50
C TYR A 60 5.66 -11.00 0.09
N PRO A 61 4.68 -11.38 0.91
CA PRO A 61 4.72 -12.64 1.65
C PRO A 61 4.75 -13.88 0.74
N GLU A 62 4.10 -13.82 -0.42
CA GLU A 62 4.05 -14.90 -1.39
C GLU A 62 5.37 -15.09 -2.14
N LEU A 63 6.15 -14.03 -2.31
CA LEU A 63 7.44 -14.03 -3.00
C LEU A 63 8.63 -14.16 -2.04
N GLY A 64 8.40 -13.94 -0.74
CA GLY A 64 9.43 -13.97 0.29
C GLY A 64 10.45 -12.83 0.23
N ILE A 65 10.12 -11.73 -0.44
CA ILE A 65 10.99 -10.56 -0.62
C ILE A 65 10.44 -9.31 0.06
N ALA A 66 11.30 -8.34 0.31
CA ALA A 66 10.88 -7.00 0.72
C ALA A 66 11.72 -5.90 0.08
N THR A 67 11.14 -4.70 0.06
CA THR A 67 11.81 -3.50 -0.46
C THR A 67 11.56 -2.32 0.47
N VAL A 68 12.43 -1.32 0.41
CA VAL A 68 12.25 -0.03 1.08
C VAL A 68 12.18 1.06 0.02
N ASN A 69 11.17 1.93 0.13
CA ASN A 69 10.92 3.08 -0.74
C ASN A 69 10.72 2.79 -2.24
N GLU A 70 10.56 1.51 -2.60
CA GLU A 70 10.15 1.09 -3.93
C GLU A 70 9.08 -0.02 -3.84
N LEU A 71 7.99 0.17 -4.54
CA LEU A 71 6.88 -0.77 -4.66
C LEU A 71 6.70 -1.12 -6.14
N ALA A 72 6.49 -2.37 -6.48
CA ALA A 72 6.15 -2.78 -7.84
C ALA A 72 4.93 -3.70 -7.85
N ALA A 73 4.14 -3.60 -8.90
CA ALA A 73 3.05 -4.54 -9.15
C ALA A 73 2.76 -4.63 -10.65
N PRO A 74 2.28 -5.78 -11.15
CA PRO A 74 1.83 -5.89 -12.51
C PRO A 74 0.54 -5.09 -12.73
N VAL A 75 0.42 -4.50 -13.92
CA VAL A 75 -0.80 -3.80 -14.33
C VAL A 75 -1.98 -4.78 -14.42
N ASP A 76 -3.20 -4.23 -14.28
CA ASP A 76 -4.44 -5.01 -14.33
C ASP A 76 -4.56 -6.14 -13.30
N THR A 77 -3.71 -6.14 -12.29
CA THR A 77 -3.73 -7.12 -11.21
C THR A 77 -4.22 -6.45 -9.92
N PRO A 78 -5.28 -6.96 -9.27
CA PRO A 78 -5.74 -6.48 -7.98
C PRO A 78 -4.65 -6.61 -6.91
N ILE A 79 -4.43 -5.54 -6.17
CA ILE A 79 -3.47 -5.49 -5.08
C ILE A 79 -4.23 -5.36 -3.76
N ASN A 80 -3.93 -6.23 -2.82
CA ASN A 80 -4.40 -6.14 -1.45
C ASN A 80 -3.29 -5.62 -0.55
N PHE A 81 -3.33 -4.34 -0.23
CA PHE A 81 -2.42 -3.74 0.74
C PHE A 81 -2.90 -4.03 2.16
N ARG A 82 -2.01 -4.57 2.99
CA ARG A 82 -2.20 -4.71 4.44
C ARG A 82 -1.20 -3.80 5.13
N LEU A 83 -1.69 -2.81 5.86
CA LEU A 83 -0.85 -1.74 6.35
C LEU A 83 -0.80 -1.71 7.88
N THR A 84 0.38 -1.41 8.40
CA THR A 84 0.61 -1.08 9.80
C THR A 84 1.71 -0.02 9.90
N SER A 85 2.01 0.46 11.10
CA SER A 85 3.12 1.35 11.38
C SER A 85 3.93 0.83 12.56
N SER A 86 5.22 1.05 12.58
CA SER A 86 6.09 0.69 13.71
C SER A 86 6.09 1.73 14.83
N SER A 87 5.84 3.01 14.52
CA SER A 87 5.99 4.11 15.47
C SER A 87 4.74 4.97 15.59
N ILE A 88 4.47 5.83 14.61
CA ILE A 88 3.38 6.79 14.62
C ILE A 88 2.43 6.57 13.45
N MET A 89 1.25 7.17 13.52
CA MET A 89 0.28 7.13 12.43
C MET A 89 0.83 7.85 11.21
N ASN A 90 0.76 7.17 10.07
CA ASN A 90 1.07 7.70 8.75
C ASN A 90 -0.11 7.49 7.81
N SER A 91 -0.15 8.20 6.69
CA SER A 91 -1.14 7.96 5.68
C SER A 91 -0.50 7.54 4.36
N PHE A 92 -0.87 6.37 3.90
CA PHE A 92 -0.43 5.80 2.64
C PHE A 92 -1.29 6.32 1.50
N TYR A 93 -0.68 6.94 0.51
CA TYR A 93 -1.40 7.54 -0.61
C TYR A 93 -0.61 7.42 -1.91
N ILE A 94 -1.24 6.84 -2.92
CA ILE A 94 -0.74 6.82 -4.30
C ILE A 94 -1.78 7.56 -5.16
N PRO A 95 -1.54 8.85 -5.50
CA PRO A 95 -2.53 9.69 -6.19
C PRO A 95 -3.06 9.12 -7.49
N ALA A 96 -2.23 8.34 -8.20
CA ALA A 96 -2.58 7.76 -9.50
C ALA A 96 -3.45 6.49 -9.41
N MET A 97 -3.60 5.90 -8.21
CA MET A 97 -4.19 4.58 -8.08
C MET A 97 -5.50 4.59 -7.29
N SER A 98 -5.49 5.06 -6.07
CA SER A 98 -6.61 4.88 -5.13
C SER A 98 -6.67 6.01 -4.11
N GLY A 99 -7.67 5.93 -3.23
CA GLY A 99 -7.77 6.79 -2.07
C GLY A 99 -6.65 6.58 -1.06
N MET A 100 -6.62 7.42 -0.06
CA MET A 100 -5.67 7.38 1.05
C MET A 100 -6.18 6.47 2.18
N ILE A 101 -5.26 5.78 2.86
CA ILE A 101 -5.56 5.00 4.07
C ILE A 101 -4.52 5.27 5.16
N TYR A 102 -4.94 5.18 6.41
CA TYR A 102 -4.04 5.31 7.56
C TYR A 102 -3.34 3.99 7.90
N ALA A 103 -2.03 4.05 8.13
CA ALA A 103 -1.22 3.02 8.76
C ALA A 103 -0.99 3.43 10.22
N MET A 104 -1.40 2.58 11.16
CA MET A 104 -1.36 2.88 12.60
C MET A 104 -0.67 1.78 13.38
N PRO A 105 0.09 2.12 14.45
CA PRO A 105 0.71 1.13 15.31
C PRO A 105 -0.33 0.24 15.98
N GLY A 106 -0.05 -1.06 16.06
CA GLY A 106 -0.93 -2.04 16.71
C GLY A 106 -2.25 -2.32 15.99
N MET A 107 -2.43 -1.77 14.77
CA MET A 107 -3.62 -1.99 13.95
C MET A 107 -3.24 -2.37 12.52
N GLN A 108 -4.00 -3.30 11.94
CA GLN A 108 -3.92 -3.60 10.53
C GLN A 108 -5.07 -2.93 9.79
N THR A 109 -4.75 -2.12 8.78
CA THR A 109 -5.72 -1.59 7.83
C THR A 109 -5.55 -2.25 6.47
N GLN A 110 -6.56 -2.14 5.61
CA GLN A 110 -6.55 -2.76 4.29
C GLN A 110 -6.98 -1.76 3.22
N LEU A 111 -6.32 -1.82 2.07
CA LEU A 111 -6.67 -1.02 0.90
C LEU A 111 -6.59 -1.93 -0.33
N HIS A 112 -7.65 -1.96 -1.12
CA HIS A 112 -7.69 -2.69 -2.38
C HIS A 112 -7.58 -1.71 -3.54
N ALA A 113 -6.65 -1.96 -4.43
CA ALA A 113 -6.38 -1.09 -5.57
C ALA A 113 -5.92 -1.88 -6.79
N VAL A 114 -5.96 -1.24 -7.95
CA VAL A 114 -5.43 -1.76 -9.21
C VAL A 114 -4.84 -0.60 -10.00
N ILE A 115 -3.75 -0.84 -10.69
CA ILE A 115 -3.19 0.08 -11.67
C ILE A 115 -3.39 -0.50 -13.08
N ASN A 116 -3.88 0.30 -14.01
CA ASN A 116 -4.22 -0.16 -15.35
C ASN A 116 -3.25 0.32 -16.43
N GLN A 117 -2.27 1.13 -16.08
CA GLN A 117 -1.28 1.65 -17.01
C GLN A 117 0.13 1.43 -16.47
N GLU A 118 1.04 1.01 -17.34
CA GLU A 118 2.45 0.92 -17.03
C GLU A 118 3.04 2.31 -16.79
N GLY A 119 3.97 2.40 -15.86
CA GLY A 119 4.66 3.64 -15.56
C GLY A 119 5.23 3.71 -14.16
N THR A 120 5.91 4.80 -13.89
CA THR A 120 6.45 5.11 -12.57
C THR A 120 5.58 6.19 -11.93
N TYR A 121 5.06 5.87 -10.77
CA TYR A 121 4.19 6.73 -9.99
C TYR A 121 4.84 7.08 -8.67
N GLN A 122 4.45 8.18 -8.07
CA GLN A 122 4.92 8.55 -6.75
C GLN A 122 3.85 8.25 -5.70
N GLY A 123 4.25 7.53 -4.66
CA GLY A 123 3.48 7.41 -3.43
C GLY A 123 4.05 8.33 -2.35
N ILE A 124 3.20 8.83 -1.48
CA ILE A 124 3.54 9.79 -0.44
C ILE A 124 2.90 9.45 0.90
N ALA A 125 3.50 9.90 1.98
CA ALA A 125 2.80 10.09 3.24
C ALA A 125 2.00 11.40 3.18
N SER A 126 0.71 11.38 3.43
CA SER A 126 -0.14 12.59 3.39
C SER A 126 -0.59 13.07 4.78
N ASN A 127 -0.03 12.51 5.85
CA ASN A 127 -0.24 12.92 7.23
C ASN A 127 1.10 13.29 7.88
N TYR A 128 1.18 14.45 8.50
CA TYR A 128 2.40 14.91 9.14
C TYR A 128 2.88 13.93 10.24
N SER A 129 4.10 13.46 10.12
CA SER A 129 4.71 12.44 10.98
C SER A 129 6.08 12.84 11.53
N GLY A 130 6.36 14.14 11.65
CA GLY A 130 7.62 14.63 12.22
C GLY A 130 8.54 15.31 11.21
N PRO A 131 9.80 15.62 11.59
CA PRO A 131 10.73 16.45 10.80
C PRO A 131 10.99 15.91 9.37
N GLY A 132 11.15 14.60 9.21
CA GLY A 132 11.43 13.97 7.91
C GLY A 132 10.20 13.71 7.04
N PHE A 133 9.02 14.13 7.48
CA PHE A 133 7.75 13.92 6.75
C PHE A 133 7.81 14.39 5.28
N SER A 134 8.40 15.53 5.00
CA SER A 134 8.48 16.10 3.66
C SER A 134 9.24 15.20 2.66
N ASN A 135 10.10 14.33 3.17
CA ASN A 135 10.91 13.41 2.38
C ASN A 135 10.35 11.96 2.38
N MET A 136 9.22 11.73 3.08
CA MET A 136 8.61 10.40 3.17
C MET A 136 7.76 10.09 1.93
N HIS A 137 8.43 9.65 0.88
CA HIS A 137 7.81 9.22 -0.38
C HIS A 137 8.50 7.97 -0.91
N PHE A 138 7.84 7.30 -1.83
CA PHE A 138 8.34 6.08 -2.48
C PHE A 138 7.96 6.06 -3.95
N GLN A 139 8.65 5.23 -4.72
CA GLN A 139 8.28 4.95 -6.11
C GLN A 139 7.35 3.75 -6.19
N PHE A 140 6.32 3.86 -7.00
CA PHE A 140 5.47 2.75 -7.39
C PHE A 140 5.63 2.48 -8.88
N LEU A 141 6.04 1.26 -9.22
CA LEU A 141 6.27 0.79 -10.57
C LEU A 141 5.07 -0.07 -11.01
N GLY A 142 4.26 0.45 -11.93
CA GLY A 142 3.28 -0.35 -12.66
C GLY A 142 3.97 -1.01 -13.85
N LEU A 143 4.09 -2.32 -13.82
CA LEU A 143 4.91 -3.08 -14.77
C LEU A 143 4.06 -4.06 -15.58
N SER A 144 4.54 -4.51 -16.75
CA SER A 144 4.02 -5.70 -17.38
C SER A 144 4.32 -6.95 -16.53
N ASP A 145 3.64 -8.07 -16.77
CA ASP A 145 3.92 -9.32 -16.03
C ASP A 145 5.38 -9.73 -16.17
N GLY A 146 5.95 -9.66 -17.40
CA GLY A 146 7.33 -10.02 -17.63
C GLY A 146 8.35 -9.09 -16.98
N ASP A 147 8.06 -7.79 -16.94
CA ASP A 147 8.92 -6.81 -16.27
C ASP A 147 8.82 -6.92 -14.75
N PHE A 148 7.65 -7.30 -14.24
CA PHE A 148 7.48 -7.58 -12.81
C PHE A 148 8.29 -8.81 -12.38
N ASP A 149 8.27 -9.89 -13.15
CA ASP A 149 9.10 -11.07 -12.91
C ASP A 149 10.60 -10.71 -12.94
N ALA A 150 11.02 -9.92 -13.91
CA ALA A 150 12.40 -9.44 -14.00
C ALA A 150 12.78 -8.55 -12.80
N TRP A 151 11.84 -7.73 -12.31
CA TRP A 151 12.05 -6.92 -11.12
C TRP A 151 12.18 -7.81 -9.86
N VAL A 152 11.37 -8.85 -9.71
CA VAL A 152 11.47 -9.80 -8.60
C VAL A 152 12.83 -10.51 -8.61
N GLU A 153 13.30 -10.97 -9.78
CA GLU A 153 14.61 -11.59 -9.90
C GLU A 153 15.75 -10.61 -9.56
N ARG A 154 15.64 -9.34 -9.94
CA ARG A 154 16.58 -8.31 -9.53
C ARG A 154 16.61 -8.10 -8.03
N VAL A 155 15.43 -8.00 -7.38
CA VAL A 155 15.31 -7.86 -5.92
C VAL A 155 15.97 -9.05 -5.22
N ARG A 156 15.81 -10.28 -5.74
CA ARG A 156 16.46 -11.47 -5.19
C ARG A 156 17.97 -11.48 -5.39
N ALA A 157 18.44 -11.03 -6.55
CA ALA A 157 19.86 -11.04 -6.89
C ALA A 157 20.66 -9.97 -6.13
N GLU A 158 20.11 -8.78 -5.96
CA GLU A 158 20.75 -7.63 -5.31
C GLU A 158 20.45 -7.57 -3.81
N GLY A 159 19.35 -8.21 -3.37
CA GLY A 159 18.86 -8.16 -2.00
C GLY A 159 19.70 -8.95 -1.02
N GLN A 160 19.77 -8.45 0.21
CA GLN A 160 20.33 -9.16 1.36
C GLN A 160 19.21 -9.81 2.19
N PRO A 161 19.48 -10.84 2.99
CA PRO A 161 18.50 -11.36 3.93
C PRO A 161 18.06 -10.28 4.94
N LEU A 162 16.75 -10.12 5.14
CA LEU A 162 16.19 -9.24 6.16
C LEU A 162 16.14 -9.97 7.50
N THR A 163 17.23 -9.95 8.22
CA THR A 163 17.29 -10.46 9.60
C THR A 163 16.60 -9.47 10.57
N ARG A 164 16.33 -9.94 11.79
CA ARG A 164 15.75 -9.07 12.83
C ARG A 164 16.70 -7.89 13.15
N GLU A 165 17.98 -8.12 13.22
CA GLU A 165 19.00 -7.09 13.48
C GLU A 165 18.96 -6.04 12.37
N ARG A 166 18.90 -6.49 11.11
CA ARG A 166 18.84 -5.58 9.97
C ARG A 166 17.52 -4.79 9.94
N TYR A 167 16.41 -5.42 10.32
CA TYR A 167 15.13 -4.71 10.47
C TYR A 167 15.23 -3.59 11.51
N LEU A 168 15.81 -3.86 12.69
CA LEU A 168 15.97 -2.86 13.76
C LEU A 168 16.90 -1.70 13.37
N GLU A 169 17.90 -1.94 12.52
CA GLU A 169 18.72 -0.87 11.94
C GLU A 169 17.89 0.01 11.00
N ILE A 170 17.10 -0.59 10.10
CA ILE A 170 16.25 0.12 9.15
C ILE A 170 15.11 0.86 9.87
N GLU A 171 14.60 0.33 10.96
CA GLU A 171 13.55 0.96 11.75
C GLU A 171 14.00 2.29 12.37
N GLN A 172 15.30 2.48 12.59
CA GLN A 172 15.81 3.76 13.13
C GLN A 172 15.41 4.93 12.22
N PRO A 173 15.05 6.09 12.82
CA PRO A 173 14.68 7.27 12.05
C PRO A 173 15.77 7.66 11.04
N SER A 174 15.39 7.82 9.77
CA SER A 174 16.29 8.33 8.72
C SER A 174 15.51 9.07 7.65
N GLU A 175 16.13 10.08 7.06
CA GLU A 175 15.55 10.87 5.97
C GLU A 175 16.23 10.54 4.66
N LEU A 176 15.48 10.61 3.55
CA LEU A 176 15.99 10.34 2.19
C LEU A 176 16.64 8.95 2.07
N GLU A 177 16.10 7.97 2.77
CA GLU A 177 16.60 6.60 2.71
C GLU A 177 16.55 6.08 1.27
N PRO A 178 17.67 5.56 0.73
CA PRO A 178 17.69 4.98 -0.61
C PRO A 178 16.82 3.72 -0.70
N VAL A 179 16.60 3.26 -1.92
CA VAL A 179 15.91 1.98 -2.14
C VAL A 179 16.80 0.86 -1.64
N HIS A 180 16.22 -0.03 -0.83
CA HIS A 180 16.87 -1.27 -0.38
C HIS A 180 16.06 -2.47 -0.83
N TYR A 181 16.76 -3.54 -1.17
CA TYR A 181 16.18 -4.83 -1.57
C TYR A 181 16.54 -5.91 -0.56
N PHE A 182 15.58 -6.79 -0.30
CA PHE A 182 15.74 -7.94 0.59
C PHE A 182 15.25 -9.20 -0.11
N SER A 183 16.16 -10.17 -0.24
CA SER A 183 15.90 -11.43 -0.94
C SER A 183 15.20 -12.48 -0.09
N GLU A 184 15.21 -12.31 1.23
CA GLU A 184 14.59 -13.23 2.18
C GLU A 184 14.03 -12.45 3.37
N VAL A 185 12.80 -12.77 3.77
CA VAL A 185 12.08 -12.10 4.87
C VAL A 185 11.41 -13.15 5.76
N ASP A 186 11.54 -13.01 7.09
CA ASP A 186 10.78 -13.85 8.03
C ASP A 186 9.26 -13.61 7.81
N PRO A 187 8.48 -14.65 7.48
CA PRO A 187 7.03 -14.51 7.28
C PRO A 187 6.28 -13.94 8.49
N ARG A 188 6.89 -13.99 9.68
CA ARG A 188 6.30 -13.44 10.91
C ARG A 188 6.66 -11.98 11.17
N LEU A 189 7.55 -11.39 10.37
CA LEU A 189 8.02 -10.02 10.60
C LEU A 189 6.85 -9.02 10.67
N PHE A 190 5.95 -9.04 9.69
CA PHE A 190 4.81 -8.14 9.69
C PHE A 190 3.94 -8.29 10.93
N GLN A 191 3.70 -9.53 11.37
CA GLN A 191 2.91 -9.80 12.56
C GLN A 191 3.63 -9.37 13.84
N ALA A 192 4.96 -9.48 13.88
CA ALA A 192 5.76 -8.98 15.00
C ALA A 192 5.67 -7.46 15.11
N VAL A 193 5.80 -6.74 13.99
CA VAL A 193 5.63 -5.28 13.96
C VAL A 193 4.20 -4.88 14.35
N LEU A 194 3.19 -5.57 13.85
CA LEU A 194 1.79 -5.33 14.18
C LEU A 194 1.52 -5.49 15.68
N ASN A 195 2.14 -6.49 16.32
CA ASN A 195 1.99 -6.75 17.74
C ASN A 195 2.95 -5.92 18.62
N MET A 196 3.76 -5.05 18.03
CA MET A 196 4.75 -4.21 18.73
C MET A 196 5.74 -5.02 19.56
N CYS A 197 6.23 -6.16 19.02
CA CYS A 197 7.13 -7.11 19.68
C CYS A 197 8.57 -7.03 19.16
#